data_c54f9687707a8d6231f76d056258e164
#
_entry.id   c54f9687707a8d6231f76d056258e164
#
_cell.length_a   1.000
_cell.length_b   1.000
_cell.length_c   1.000
_cell.angle_alpha   90.00
_cell.angle_beta   90.00
_cell.angle_gamma   90.00
#
_symmetry.space_group_name_H-M   'P 1'
#
loop_
_entity.id
_entity.type
_entity.pdbx_description
1 polymer ?
#
loop_
_entity_poly.entity_id
_entity_poly.type
_entity_poly.pdbx_seq_one_letter_code
_entity_poly.pdbx_strand_id
1 'polypeptide(L)'
;MARKVLASGLAESLLLLGRIEFFDLRLPDSADTTFVRALQAAGEADDNLLGAAILAHSAFVPGWAGHLDGARERMHAARTYARRAPVSADVLAWLDAVEAECLTRCGDHRGALALLRHAEDVLAADSDILPPDWFTWFSTTRLHAFRGNTELRAGLIPQARTTLEQTLSELPQTDGKQRIVVLGDLASVEAAARRPEQACALLEQALDQLAITWYATGMERVREARRALTPWQDTAAVRRVDDRLYSWSTTLSSLQR
;
A
#
# COMPACT_ATOMS: atom_id res chain seq x y z
N MET A 1 -9.46 34.22 -1.68
CA MET A 1 -9.91 33.08 -2.52
C MET A 1 -8.74 32.49 -3.32
N ALA A 2 -8.08 33.22 -4.20
CA ALA A 2 -6.95 32.69 -5.02
C ALA A 2 -5.83 32.02 -4.22
N ARG A 3 -5.40 32.59 -3.08
CA ARG A 3 -4.35 32.02 -2.22
C ARG A 3 -4.71 30.64 -1.69
N LYS A 4 -5.96 30.40 -1.25
CA LYS A 4 -6.40 29.08 -0.76
C LYS A 4 -6.39 28.03 -1.87
N VAL A 5 -6.84 28.38 -3.08
CA VAL A 5 -6.82 27.48 -4.25
C VAL A 5 -5.37 27.09 -4.61
N LEU A 6 -4.45 28.04 -4.63
CA LEU A 6 -3.04 27.75 -4.89
C LEU A 6 -2.41 26.90 -3.79
N ALA A 7 -2.75 27.13 -2.53
CA ALA A 7 -2.27 26.35 -1.41
C ALA A 7 -2.81 24.90 -1.45
N SER A 8 -4.10 24.70 -1.81
CA SER A 8 -4.67 23.36 -2.01
C SER A 8 -3.96 22.61 -3.13
N GLY A 9 -3.80 23.22 -4.31
CA GLY A 9 -3.06 22.60 -5.42
C GLY A 9 -1.60 22.27 -5.08
N LEU A 10 -0.95 23.10 -4.28
CA LEU A 10 0.40 22.82 -3.76
C LEU A 10 0.39 21.62 -2.82
N ALA A 11 -0.58 21.54 -1.90
CA ALA A 11 -0.72 20.44 -0.96
C ALA A 11 -0.96 19.11 -1.66
N GLU A 12 -1.86 19.08 -2.67
CA GLU A 12 -2.10 17.90 -3.50
C GLU A 12 -0.85 17.45 -4.26
N SER A 13 -0.12 18.40 -4.86
CA SER A 13 1.12 18.13 -5.59
C SER A 13 2.21 17.55 -4.66
N LEU A 14 2.35 18.11 -3.46
CA LEU A 14 3.30 17.62 -2.46
C LEU A 14 2.87 16.27 -1.88
N LEU A 15 1.56 16.02 -1.69
CA LEU A 15 1.06 14.70 -1.30
C LEU A 15 1.43 13.65 -2.35
N LEU A 16 1.21 13.96 -3.64
CA LEU A 16 1.60 13.06 -4.73
C LEU A 16 3.11 12.80 -4.74
N LEU A 17 3.92 13.85 -4.58
CA LEU A 17 5.38 13.73 -4.51
C LEU A 17 5.81 12.82 -3.34
N GLY A 18 5.30 13.05 -2.13
CA GLY A 18 5.63 12.23 -0.96
C GLY A 18 5.23 10.76 -1.15
N ARG A 19 4.11 10.48 -1.82
CA ARG A 19 3.71 9.12 -2.18
C ARG A 19 4.68 8.48 -3.16
N ILE A 20 5.14 9.20 -4.17
CA ILE A 20 6.14 8.71 -5.13
C ILE A 20 7.46 8.44 -4.39
N GLU A 21 7.94 9.37 -3.59
CA GLU A 21 9.17 9.21 -2.79
C GLU A 21 9.11 7.96 -1.91
N PHE A 22 7.98 7.74 -1.23
CA PHE A 22 7.82 6.62 -0.31
C PHE A 22 7.63 5.28 -1.03
N PHE A 23 6.64 5.18 -1.93
CA PHE A 23 6.23 3.91 -2.50
C PHE A 23 6.99 3.52 -3.76
N ASP A 24 7.36 4.49 -4.61
CA ASP A 24 8.01 4.23 -5.88
C ASP A 24 9.53 4.29 -5.79
N LEU A 25 10.09 5.15 -4.94
CA LEU A 25 11.53 5.39 -4.83
C LEU A 25 12.15 4.81 -3.55
N ARG A 26 11.35 4.48 -2.53
CA ARG A 26 11.83 4.01 -1.22
C ARG A 26 12.74 5.02 -0.51
N LEU A 27 12.35 6.27 -0.52
CA LEU A 27 13.02 7.40 0.13
C LEU A 27 12.18 7.90 1.33
N PRO A 28 12.11 7.16 2.45
CA PRO A 28 11.21 7.47 3.57
C PRO A 28 11.51 8.83 4.22
N ASP A 29 12.78 9.21 4.36
CA ASP A 29 13.15 10.49 4.99
C ASP A 29 12.76 11.70 4.11
N SER A 30 12.92 11.58 2.79
CA SER A 30 12.46 12.57 1.82
C SER A 30 10.94 12.69 1.85
N ALA A 31 10.25 11.56 1.81
CA ALA A 31 8.79 11.50 1.88
C ALA A 31 8.25 12.15 3.16
N ASP A 32 8.87 11.89 4.31
CA ASP A 32 8.46 12.49 5.59
C ASP A 32 8.58 14.02 5.56
N THR A 33 9.70 14.53 5.05
CA THR A 33 9.90 15.97 4.85
C THR A 33 8.86 16.57 3.89
N THR A 34 8.55 15.86 2.81
CA THR A 34 7.59 16.31 1.81
C THR A 34 6.17 16.30 2.39
N PHE A 35 5.78 15.29 3.19
CA PHE A 35 4.48 15.25 3.86
C PHE A 35 4.32 16.41 4.88
N VAL A 36 5.38 16.79 5.60
CA VAL A 36 5.33 17.98 6.50
C VAL A 36 5.02 19.24 5.70
N ARG A 37 5.67 19.45 4.56
CA ARG A 37 5.42 20.61 3.69
C ARG A 37 4.00 20.58 3.09
N ALA A 38 3.54 19.38 2.70
CA ALA A 38 2.17 19.16 2.21
C ALA A 38 1.13 19.56 3.28
N LEU A 39 1.35 19.16 4.54
CA LEU A 39 0.47 19.48 5.65
C LEU A 39 0.43 20.99 5.95
N GLN A 40 1.56 21.68 5.85
CA GLN A 40 1.61 23.15 5.98
C GLN A 40 0.77 23.82 4.89
N ALA A 41 0.90 23.39 3.64
CA ALA A 41 0.12 23.91 2.53
C ALA A 41 -1.40 23.62 2.67
N ALA A 42 -1.77 22.43 3.14
CA ALA A 42 -3.16 22.09 3.43
C ALA A 42 -3.74 22.98 4.55
N GLY A 43 -2.93 23.31 5.57
CA GLY A 43 -3.30 24.28 6.62
C GLY A 43 -3.55 25.68 6.06
N GLU A 44 -2.71 26.17 5.14
CA GLU A 44 -2.93 27.47 4.47
C GLU A 44 -4.16 27.47 3.58
N ALA A 45 -4.54 26.31 3.02
CA ALA A 45 -5.77 26.14 2.25
C ALA A 45 -7.01 26.03 3.13
N ASP A 46 -6.86 25.74 4.43
CA ASP A 46 -7.95 25.38 5.36
C ASP A 46 -8.69 24.10 4.89
N ASP A 47 -7.92 23.15 4.30
CA ASP A 47 -8.43 21.88 3.79
C ASP A 47 -8.15 20.74 4.77
N ASN A 48 -9.14 20.49 5.64
CA ASN A 48 -8.99 19.48 6.69
C ASN A 48 -8.97 18.04 6.14
N LEU A 49 -9.71 17.73 5.06
CA LEU A 49 -9.71 16.41 4.48
C LEU A 49 -8.39 16.07 3.80
N LEU A 50 -7.82 17.03 3.08
CA LEU A 50 -6.49 16.89 2.49
C LEU A 50 -5.42 16.76 3.58
N GLY A 51 -5.53 17.54 4.67
CA GLY A 51 -4.68 17.39 5.86
C GLY A 51 -4.78 16.00 6.48
N ALA A 52 -5.98 15.43 6.58
CA ALA A 52 -6.19 14.06 7.04
C ALA A 52 -5.51 13.03 6.12
N ALA A 53 -5.64 13.21 4.80
CA ALA A 53 -5.02 12.32 3.82
C ALA A 53 -3.49 12.37 3.88
N ILE A 54 -2.90 13.55 4.05
CA ILE A 54 -1.45 13.74 4.18
C ILE A 54 -0.94 13.06 5.45
N LEU A 55 -1.60 13.26 6.59
CA LEU A 55 -1.23 12.65 7.86
C LEU A 55 -1.33 11.12 7.80
N ALA A 56 -2.38 10.57 7.18
CA ALA A 56 -2.52 9.14 6.99
C ALA A 56 -1.41 8.56 6.10
N HIS A 57 -1.07 9.21 4.98
CA HIS A 57 0.07 8.78 4.17
C HIS A 57 1.41 8.87 4.93
N SER A 58 1.60 9.92 5.73
CA SER A 58 2.80 10.03 6.54
C SER A 58 2.94 8.92 7.59
N ALA A 59 1.81 8.32 8.05
CA ALA A 59 1.83 7.21 9.01
C ALA A 59 2.50 5.94 8.47
N PHE A 60 2.57 5.76 7.16
CA PHE A 60 3.31 4.65 6.55
C PHE A 60 4.81 4.73 6.87
N VAL A 61 5.40 5.93 7.01
CA VAL A 61 6.83 6.09 7.28
C VAL A 61 7.23 5.37 8.58
N PRO A 62 6.69 5.72 9.76
CA PRO A 62 6.99 4.98 10.99
C PRO A 62 6.38 3.57 10.99
N GLY A 63 5.20 3.35 10.41
CA GLY A 63 4.56 2.04 10.37
C GLY A 63 5.39 0.99 9.63
N TRP A 64 6.02 1.35 8.51
CA TRP A 64 6.88 0.45 7.76
C TRP A 64 8.27 0.28 8.37
N ALA A 65 8.68 1.21 9.23
CA ALA A 65 9.87 1.06 10.07
C ALA A 65 9.62 0.22 11.35
N GLY A 66 8.38 -0.25 11.58
CA GLY A 66 8.00 -1.00 12.78
C GLY A 66 7.75 -0.14 14.01
N HIS A 67 7.64 1.17 13.85
CA HIS A 67 7.42 2.12 14.94
C HIS A 67 5.91 2.37 15.14
N LEU A 68 5.26 1.46 15.88
CA LEU A 68 3.80 1.46 16.05
C LEU A 68 3.27 2.76 16.67
N ASP A 69 3.90 3.28 17.71
CA ASP A 69 3.42 4.47 18.41
C ASP A 69 3.45 5.70 17.50
N GLY A 70 4.51 5.87 16.72
CA GLY A 70 4.58 6.96 15.73
C GLY A 70 3.53 6.84 14.63
N ALA A 71 3.21 5.62 14.19
CA ALA A 71 2.13 5.40 13.23
C ALA A 71 0.76 5.74 13.83
N ARG A 72 0.50 5.29 15.06
CA ARG A 72 -0.75 5.58 15.79
C ARG A 72 -0.94 7.08 16.05
N GLU A 73 0.11 7.78 16.42
CA GLU A 73 0.06 9.23 16.62
C GLU A 73 -0.38 9.96 15.35
N ARG A 74 0.22 9.62 14.20
CA ARG A 74 -0.14 10.22 12.90
C ARG A 74 -1.55 9.85 12.48
N MET A 75 -1.98 8.60 12.68
CA MET A 75 -3.36 8.18 12.39
C MET A 75 -4.38 8.86 13.32
N HIS A 76 -4.06 9.05 14.59
CA HIS A 76 -4.91 9.83 15.50
C HIS A 76 -5.07 11.28 15.02
N ALA A 77 -3.98 11.90 14.60
CA ALA A 77 -4.01 13.24 14.01
C ALA A 77 -4.84 13.27 12.71
N ALA A 78 -4.66 12.30 11.82
CA ALA A 78 -5.45 12.17 10.58
C ALA A 78 -6.96 12.12 10.86
N ARG A 79 -7.39 11.26 11.81
CA ARG A 79 -8.79 11.16 12.22
C ARG A 79 -9.30 12.45 12.87
N THR A 80 -8.45 13.17 13.60
CA THR A 80 -8.79 14.47 14.19
C THR A 80 -9.05 15.52 13.13
N TYR A 81 -8.25 15.53 12.05
CA TYR A 81 -8.50 16.40 10.91
C TYR A 81 -9.76 16.00 10.15
N ALA A 82 -9.96 14.73 9.88
CA ALA A 82 -11.16 14.24 9.19
C ALA A 82 -12.46 14.64 9.90
N ARG A 83 -12.50 14.63 11.23
CA ARG A 83 -13.68 15.04 12.02
C ARG A 83 -14.05 16.53 11.92
N ARG A 84 -13.20 17.36 11.32
CA ARG A 84 -13.45 18.81 11.17
C ARG A 84 -14.24 19.17 9.90
N ALA A 85 -14.52 18.18 9.04
CA ALA A 85 -15.25 18.36 7.80
C ALA A 85 -16.24 17.20 7.57
N PRO A 86 -17.25 17.38 6.71
CA PRO A 86 -18.02 16.25 6.20
C PRO A 86 -17.09 15.26 5.50
N VAL A 87 -17.17 13.98 5.90
CA VAL A 87 -16.27 12.94 5.42
C VAL A 87 -17.05 11.77 4.83
N SER A 88 -16.66 11.30 3.64
CA SER A 88 -17.30 10.16 2.99
C SER A 88 -16.90 8.83 3.63
N ALA A 89 -17.75 7.81 3.43
CA ALA A 89 -17.46 6.44 3.83
C ALA A 89 -16.13 5.94 3.25
N ASP A 90 -15.82 6.28 1.99
CA ASP A 90 -14.57 5.89 1.33
C ASP A 90 -13.33 6.41 2.06
N VAL A 91 -13.34 7.69 2.48
CA VAL A 91 -12.22 8.29 3.21
C VAL A 91 -12.08 7.64 4.59
N LEU A 92 -13.18 7.39 5.30
CA LEU A 92 -13.15 6.72 6.61
C LEU A 92 -12.60 5.29 6.50
N ALA A 93 -13.11 4.51 5.56
CA ALA A 93 -12.66 3.15 5.28
C ALA A 93 -11.18 3.10 4.88
N TRP A 94 -10.73 4.10 4.08
CA TRP A 94 -9.33 4.21 3.72
C TRP A 94 -8.43 4.53 4.93
N LEU A 95 -8.87 5.40 5.86
CA LEU A 95 -8.13 5.66 7.10
C LEU A 95 -7.97 4.38 7.93
N ASP A 96 -9.03 3.55 8.02
CA ASP A 96 -8.94 2.25 8.68
C ASP A 96 -7.97 1.31 7.97
N ALA A 97 -7.99 1.26 6.65
CA ALA A 97 -7.08 0.43 5.85
C ALA A 97 -5.60 0.83 6.02
N VAL A 98 -5.31 2.14 6.07
CA VAL A 98 -3.95 2.65 6.31
C VAL A 98 -3.47 2.26 7.71
N GLU A 99 -4.30 2.46 8.73
CA GLU A 99 -3.96 2.07 10.10
C GLU A 99 -3.78 0.55 10.21
N ALA A 100 -4.64 -0.23 9.56
CA ALA A 100 -4.52 -1.68 9.51
C ALA A 100 -3.21 -2.15 8.87
N GLU A 101 -2.76 -1.53 7.78
CA GLU A 101 -1.44 -1.84 7.17
C GLU A 101 -0.30 -1.54 8.15
N CYS A 102 -0.33 -0.41 8.85
CA CYS A 102 0.67 -0.07 9.86
C CYS A 102 0.66 -1.10 11.02
N LEU A 103 -0.51 -1.48 11.53
CA LEU A 103 -0.65 -2.51 12.55
C LEU A 103 -0.13 -3.87 12.06
N THR A 104 -0.47 -4.25 10.84
CA THR A 104 -0.02 -5.49 10.21
C THR A 104 1.51 -5.57 10.18
N ARG A 105 2.16 -4.50 9.77
CA ARG A 105 3.64 -4.44 9.72
C ARG A 105 4.29 -4.42 11.09
N CYS A 106 3.61 -3.90 12.09
CA CYS A 106 4.04 -3.91 13.48
C CYS A 106 3.64 -5.20 14.23
N GLY A 107 2.98 -6.17 13.59
CA GLY A 107 2.62 -7.47 14.16
C GLY A 107 1.29 -7.54 14.91
N ASP A 108 0.52 -6.45 14.98
CA ASP A 108 -0.83 -6.44 15.56
C ASP A 108 -1.88 -6.85 14.51
N HIS A 109 -1.79 -8.10 14.06
CA HIS A 109 -2.70 -8.63 13.03
C HIS A 109 -4.16 -8.66 13.48
N ARG A 110 -4.40 -8.87 14.79
CA ARG A 110 -5.78 -8.89 15.35
C ARG A 110 -6.42 -7.50 15.27
N GLY A 111 -5.70 -6.47 15.67
CA GLY A 111 -6.15 -5.08 15.56
C GLY A 111 -6.37 -4.69 14.09
N ALA A 112 -5.45 -5.06 13.21
CA ALA A 112 -5.55 -4.81 11.78
C ALA A 112 -6.82 -5.44 11.17
N LEU A 113 -7.09 -6.73 11.43
CA LEU A 113 -8.29 -7.41 10.93
C LEU A 113 -9.58 -6.82 11.50
N ALA A 114 -9.56 -6.27 12.71
CA ALA A 114 -10.72 -5.58 13.27
C ALA A 114 -11.01 -4.26 12.54
N LEU A 115 -9.98 -3.47 12.23
CA LEU A 115 -10.11 -2.24 11.46
C LEU A 115 -10.59 -2.51 10.02
N LEU A 116 -10.07 -3.55 9.37
CA LEU A 116 -10.50 -3.90 8.01
C LEU A 116 -11.96 -4.33 7.94
N ARG A 117 -12.46 -5.04 8.96
CA ARG A 117 -13.90 -5.34 9.06
C ARG A 117 -14.72 -4.06 9.27
N HIS A 118 -14.27 -3.15 10.13
CA HIS A 118 -14.94 -1.87 10.33
C HIS A 118 -14.96 -1.05 9.03
N ALA A 119 -13.88 -1.06 8.25
CA ALA A 119 -13.83 -0.41 6.93
C ALA A 119 -14.88 -0.99 5.95
N GLU A 120 -15.05 -2.31 5.94
CA GLU A 120 -16.08 -2.99 5.13
C GLU A 120 -17.50 -2.59 5.59
N ASP A 121 -17.74 -2.56 6.90
CA ASP A 121 -19.02 -2.13 7.47
C ASP A 121 -19.34 -0.67 7.12
N VAL A 122 -18.33 0.21 7.19
CA VAL A 122 -18.45 1.62 6.81
C VAL A 122 -18.79 1.79 5.33
N LEU A 123 -18.15 1.02 4.43
CA LEU A 123 -18.43 1.07 2.99
C LEU A 123 -19.80 0.48 2.64
N ALA A 124 -20.32 -0.47 3.43
CA ALA A 124 -21.63 -1.06 3.24
C ALA A 124 -22.77 -0.15 3.75
N ALA A 125 -22.46 0.85 4.57
CA ALA A 125 -23.44 1.80 5.07
C ALA A 125 -23.73 2.86 3.99
N ASP A 126 -25.02 3.17 3.79
CA ASP A 126 -25.42 4.26 2.91
C ASP A 126 -24.88 5.61 3.39
N SER A 127 -24.23 6.36 2.50
CA SER A 127 -23.69 7.68 2.77
C SER A 127 -23.91 8.59 1.56
N ASP A 128 -24.56 9.72 1.78
CA ASP A 128 -24.79 10.74 0.74
C ASP A 128 -23.54 11.63 0.51
N ILE A 129 -22.49 11.47 1.34
CA ILE A 129 -21.27 12.28 1.24
C ILE A 129 -20.32 11.61 0.25
N LEU A 130 -20.07 12.30 -0.88
CA LEU A 130 -19.12 11.84 -1.89
C LEU A 130 -17.68 12.13 -1.45
N PRO A 131 -16.71 11.27 -1.86
CA PRO A 131 -15.30 11.56 -1.65
C PRO A 131 -14.86 12.80 -2.45
N PRO A 132 -13.84 13.55 -2.00
CA PRO A 132 -13.28 14.66 -2.76
C PRO A 132 -12.74 14.21 -4.12
N ASP A 133 -12.76 15.08 -5.13
CA ASP A 133 -12.31 14.78 -6.50
C ASP A 133 -10.87 14.27 -6.58
N TRP A 134 -10.00 14.73 -5.68
CA TRP A 134 -8.61 14.27 -5.60
C TRP A 134 -8.46 12.88 -4.96
N PHE A 135 -9.53 12.31 -4.34
CA PHE A 135 -9.49 11.01 -3.67
C PHE A 135 -9.83 9.88 -4.65
N THR A 136 -8.87 9.52 -5.50
CA THR A 136 -9.06 8.53 -6.59
C THR A 136 -8.31 7.22 -6.38
N TRP A 137 -7.53 7.10 -5.30
CA TRP A 137 -6.59 5.99 -5.09
C TRP A 137 -7.13 4.84 -4.25
N PHE A 138 -8.38 4.89 -3.82
CA PHE A 138 -9.00 3.87 -2.98
C PHE A 138 -10.27 3.31 -3.60
N SER A 139 -10.55 2.05 -3.32
CA SER A 139 -11.76 1.33 -3.72
C SER A 139 -11.93 0.09 -2.83
N THR A 140 -13.11 -0.53 -2.85
CA THR A 140 -13.37 -1.79 -2.15
C THR A 140 -12.37 -2.89 -2.56
N THR A 141 -12.03 -2.99 -3.85
CA THR A 141 -11.02 -3.95 -4.32
C THR A 141 -9.64 -3.69 -3.70
N ARG A 142 -9.27 -2.41 -3.49
CA ARG A 142 -8.03 -2.06 -2.79
C ARG A 142 -8.10 -2.35 -1.29
N LEU A 143 -9.25 -2.20 -0.67
CA LEU A 143 -9.46 -2.62 0.73
C LEU A 143 -9.23 -4.14 0.87
N HIS A 144 -9.74 -4.94 -0.07
CA HIS A 144 -9.50 -6.38 -0.09
C HIS A 144 -8.01 -6.75 -0.27
N ALA A 145 -7.23 -5.95 -0.99
CA ALA A 145 -5.78 -6.14 -1.05
C ALA A 145 -5.10 -5.96 0.32
N PHE A 146 -5.47 -4.94 1.11
CA PHE A 146 -5.00 -4.77 2.48
C PHE A 146 -5.41 -5.96 3.36
N ARG A 147 -6.65 -6.42 3.23
CA ARG A 147 -7.16 -7.58 3.96
C ARG A 147 -6.37 -8.84 3.66
N GLY A 148 -6.18 -9.16 2.38
CA GLY A 148 -5.45 -10.36 1.97
C GLY A 148 -4.00 -10.36 2.45
N ASN A 149 -3.32 -9.20 2.43
CA ASN A 149 -1.98 -9.06 3.01
C ASN A 149 -1.99 -9.28 4.53
N THR A 150 -2.97 -8.70 5.24
CA THR A 150 -3.09 -8.89 6.70
C THR A 150 -3.38 -10.35 7.06
N GLU A 151 -4.26 -11.01 6.32
CA GLU A 151 -4.56 -12.45 6.48
C GLU A 151 -3.31 -13.31 6.25
N LEU A 152 -2.51 -13.02 5.21
CA LEU A 152 -1.23 -13.66 4.96
C LEU A 152 -0.28 -13.51 6.16
N ARG A 153 -0.12 -12.27 6.67
CA ARG A 153 0.76 -11.99 7.82
C ARG A 153 0.26 -12.62 9.12
N ALA A 154 -1.05 -12.79 9.27
CA ALA A 154 -1.67 -13.49 10.37
C ALA A 154 -1.56 -15.03 10.26
N GLY A 155 -1.01 -15.58 9.17
CA GLY A 155 -0.92 -17.01 8.92
C GLY A 155 -2.24 -17.66 8.48
N LEU A 156 -3.24 -16.86 8.14
CA LEU A 156 -4.55 -17.32 7.65
C LEU A 156 -4.48 -17.66 6.15
N ILE A 157 -3.62 -18.61 5.79
CA ILE A 157 -3.23 -18.90 4.40
C ILE A 157 -4.41 -19.23 3.47
N PRO A 158 -5.40 -20.05 3.85
CA PRO A 158 -6.56 -20.33 2.99
C PRO A 158 -7.39 -19.05 2.72
N GLN A 159 -7.63 -18.23 3.74
CA GLN A 159 -8.39 -17.00 3.64
C GLN A 159 -7.64 -15.99 2.75
N ALA A 160 -6.35 -15.75 3.03
CA ALA A 160 -5.50 -14.87 2.26
C ALA A 160 -5.50 -15.24 0.77
N ARG A 161 -5.46 -16.53 0.44
CA ARG A 161 -5.55 -16.99 -0.94
C ARG A 161 -6.86 -16.55 -1.58
N THR A 162 -7.99 -16.90 -0.97
CA THR A 162 -9.32 -16.59 -1.51
C THR A 162 -9.48 -15.09 -1.71
N THR A 163 -9.11 -14.28 -0.70
CA THR A 163 -9.21 -12.82 -0.75
C THR A 163 -8.33 -12.24 -1.87
N LEU A 164 -7.08 -12.67 -1.98
CA LEU A 164 -6.13 -12.13 -2.97
C LEU A 164 -6.43 -12.61 -4.40
N GLU A 165 -6.88 -13.85 -4.60
CA GLU A 165 -7.32 -14.35 -5.91
C GLU A 165 -8.53 -13.56 -6.42
N GLN A 166 -9.52 -13.34 -5.57
CA GLN A 166 -10.68 -12.50 -5.91
C GLN A 166 -10.23 -11.08 -6.24
N THR A 167 -9.39 -10.47 -5.38
CA THR A 167 -8.84 -9.12 -5.60
C THR A 167 -8.13 -9.02 -6.95
N LEU A 168 -7.28 -10.00 -7.29
CA LEU A 168 -6.55 -10.01 -8.56
C LEU A 168 -7.49 -10.09 -9.76
N SER A 169 -8.59 -10.85 -9.64
CA SER A 169 -9.59 -11.00 -10.72
C SER A 169 -10.40 -9.71 -10.96
N GLU A 170 -10.64 -8.92 -9.90
CA GLU A 170 -11.40 -7.67 -9.95
C GLU A 170 -10.55 -6.46 -10.34
N LEU A 171 -9.22 -6.52 -10.12
CA LEU A 171 -8.32 -5.41 -10.45
C LEU A 171 -8.22 -5.21 -11.96
N PRO A 172 -8.45 -3.96 -12.45
CA PRO A 172 -8.24 -3.62 -13.85
C PRO A 172 -6.81 -3.92 -14.30
N GLN A 173 -6.63 -4.26 -15.56
CA GLN A 173 -5.29 -4.49 -16.14
C GLN A 173 -4.42 -3.21 -16.10
N THR A 174 -5.04 -2.05 -16.08
CA THR A 174 -4.39 -0.74 -15.97
C THR A 174 -3.81 -0.46 -14.57
N ASP A 175 -4.28 -1.18 -13.54
CA ASP A 175 -3.82 -1.02 -12.16
C ASP A 175 -2.52 -1.79 -11.88
N GLY A 176 -1.52 -1.65 -12.77
CA GLY A 176 -0.28 -2.43 -12.78
C GLY A 176 0.43 -2.46 -11.42
N LYS A 177 0.55 -1.32 -10.72
CA LYS A 177 1.20 -1.26 -9.40
C LYS A 177 0.47 -2.13 -8.36
N GLN A 178 -0.86 -2.10 -8.33
CA GLN A 178 -1.66 -2.91 -7.39
C GLN A 178 -1.57 -4.39 -7.75
N ARG A 179 -1.64 -4.71 -9.03
CA ARG A 179 -1.49 -6.10 -9.50
C ARG A 179 -0.15 -6.70 -9.08
N ILE A 180 0.96 -5.95 -9.17
CA ILE A 180 2.28 -6.41 -8.72
C ILE A 180 2.27 -6.76 -7.24
N VAL A 181 1.67 -5.92 -6.39
CA VAL A 181 1.60 -6.16 -4.94
C VAL A 181 0.80 -7.43 -4.65
N VAL A 182 -0.40 -7.56 -5.24
CA VAL A 182 -1.26 -8.73 -5.04
C VAL A 182 -0.62 -10.02 -5.55
N LEU A 183 0.06 -9.99 -6.70
CA LEU A 183 0.83 -11.13 -7.22
C LEU A 183 1.96 -11.55 -6.28
N GLY A 184 2.68 -10.59 -5.71
CA GLY A 184 3.74 -10.85 -4.72
C GLY A 184 3.21 -11.46 -3.43
N ASP A 185 2.08 -10.96 -2.93
CA ASP A 185 1.41 -11.51 -1.75
C ASP A 185 0.85 -12.92 -2.02
N LEU A 186 0.22 -13.16 -3.18
CA LEU A 186 -0.20 -14.51 -3.61
C LEU A 186 0.99 -15.47 -3.74
N ALA A 187 2.11 -15.03 -4.29
CA ALA A 187 3.31 -15.84 -4.35
C ALA A 187 3.80 -16.24 -2.94
N SER A 188 3.70 -15.32 -1.96
CA SER A 188 4.01 -15.61 -0.56
C SER A 188 3.02 -16.61 0.06
N VAL A 189 1.74 -16.52 -0.28
CA VAL A 189 0.70 -17.50 0.10
C VAL A 189 1.04 -18.89 -0.45
N GLU A 190 1.41 -18.99 -1.74
CA GLU A 190 1.76 -20.26 -2.35
C GLU A 190 3.04 -20.88 -1.77
N ALA A 191 4.04 -20.05 -1.48
CA ALA A 191 5.25 -20.48 -0.79
C ALA A 191 4.92 -21.02 0.62
N ALA A 192 4.08 -20.32 1.41
CA ALA A 192 3.64 -20.77 2.73
C ALA A 192 2.81 -22.08 2.64
N ALA A 193 2.06 -22.27 1.57
CA ALA A 193 1.32 -23.51 1.29
C ALA A 193 2.20 -24.62 0.71
N ARG A 194 3.52 -24.44 0.62
CA ARG A 194 4.49 -25.39 0.08
C ARG A 194 4.27 -25.74 -1.40
N ARG A 195 3.89 -24.77 -2.19
CA ARG A 195 3.64 -24.87 -3.65
C ARG A 195 4.61 -23.97 -4.43
N PRO A 196 5.93 -24.32 -4.46
CA PRO A 196 6.95 -23.45 -4.99
C PRO A 196 6.81 -23.13 -6.48
N GLU A 197 6.29 -24.07 -7.29
CA GLU A 197 6.09 -23.85 -8.74
C GLU A 197 5.02 -22.79 -9.00
N GLN A 198 3.91 -22.83 -8.25
CA GLN A 198 2.85 -21.84 -8.34
C GLN A 198 3.35 -20.45 -7.85
N ALA A 199 4.10 -20.44 -6.75
CA ALA A 199 4.72 -19.20 -6.25
C ALA A 199 5.66 -18.58 -7.31
N CYS A 200 6.50 -19.38 -7.96
CA CYS A 200 7.40 -18.91 -9.03
C CYS A 200 6.62 -18.37 -10.23
N ALA A 201 5.53 -19.03 -10.65
CA ALA A 201 4.72 -18.56 -11.77
C ALA A 201 4.08 -17.18 -11.48
N LEU A 202 3.63 -16.93 -10.24
CA LEU A 202 3.13 -15.63 -9.80
C LEU A 202 4.24 -14.58 -9.74
N LEU A 203 5.44 -14.94 -9.29
CA LEU A 203 6.59 -14.05 -9.29
C LEU A 203 7.03 -13.65 -10.71
N GLU A 204 6.99 -14.59 -11.66
CA GLU A 204 7.28 -14.30 -13.06
C GLU A 204 6.28 -13.28 -13.62
N GLN A 205 4.98 -13.44 -13.35
CA GLN A 205 3.95 -12.46 -13.74
C GLN A 205 4.18 -11.08 -13.09
N ALA A 206 4.54 -11.04 -11.79
CA ALA A 206 4.84 -9.79 -11.12
C ALA A 206 6.06 -9.08 -11.73
N LEU A 207 7.10 -9.83 -12.11
CA LEU A 207 8.28 -9.31 -12.78
C LEU A 207 7.97 -8.80 -14.19
N ASP A 208 7.05 -9.42 -14.93
CA ASP A 208 6.56 -8.94 -16.23
C ASP A 208 5.86 -7.58 -16.07
N GLN A 209 5.02 -7.42 -15.07
CA GLN A 209 4.35 -6.15 -14.77
C GLN A 209 5.35 -5.07 -14.33
N LEU A 210 6.36 -5.43 -13.52
CA LEU A 210 7.43 -4.50 -13.11
C LEU A 210 8.25 -4.00 -14.30
N ALA A 211 8.40 -4.79 -15.36
CA ALA A 211 9.07 -4.39 -16.58
C ALA A 211 8.29 -3.30 -17.34
N ILE A 212 6.97 -3.26 -17.21
CA ILE A 212 6.10 -2.25 -17.81
C ILE A 212 5.98 -1.02 -16.90
N THR A 213 5.80 -1.25 -15.60
CA THR A 213 5.56 -0.18 -14.62
C THR A 213 6.43 -0.43 -13.39
N TRP A 214 7.55 0.32 -13.30
CA TRP A 214 8.40 0.21 -12.12
C TRP A 214 7.66 0.63 -10.85
N TYR A 215 7.78 -0.19 -9.81
CA TYR A 215 7.19 0.05 -8.50
C TYR A 215 8.03 -0.60 -7.41
N ALA A 216 8.77 0.20 -6.63
CA ALA A 216 9.73 -0.33 -5.66
C ALA A 216 9.06 -1.14 -4.55
N THR A 217 7.86 -0.75 -4.10
CA THR A 217 7.06 -1.54 -3.15
C THR A 217 6.70 -2.92 -3.71
N GLY A 218 6.33 -2.97 -4.99
CA GLY A 218 6.07 -4.25 -5.67
C GLY A 218 7.30 -5.13 -5.75
N MET A 219 8.46 -4.56 -6.08
CA MET A 219 9.75 -5.29 -6.08
C MET A 219 10.10 -5.83 -4.67
N GLU A 220 9.77 -5.08 -3.62
CA GLU A 220 9.94 -5.55 -2.23
C GLU A 220 9.09 -6.80 -1.96
N ARG A 221 7.82 -6.81 -2.38
CA ARG A 221 6.93 -7.99 -2.26
C ARG A 221 7.49 -9.20 -3.02
N VAL A 222 7.97 -8.98 -4.23
CA VAL A 222 8.62 -10.04 -5.04
C VAL A 222 9.84 -10.61 -4.32
N ARG A 223 10.73 -9.77 -3.79
CA ARG A 223 11.90 -10.20 -3.04
C ARG A 223 11.54 -10.93 -1.75
N GLU A 224 10.48 -10.51 -1.08
CA GLU A 224 9.98 -11.16 0.12
C GLU A 224 9.46 -12.57 -0.17
N ALA A 225 8.61 -12.72 -1.19
CA ALA A 225 8.11 -14.01 -1.63
C ALA A 225 9.26 -14.93 -2.10
N ARG A 226 10.27 -14.36 -2.81
CA ARG A 226 11.47 -15.13 -3.17
C ARG A 226 12.24 -15.64 -1.95
N ARG A 227 12.39 -14.84 -0.88
CA ARG A 227 13.01 -15.30 0.37
C ARG A 227 12.26 -16.46 1.00
N ALA A 228 10.93 -16.47 0.94
CA ALA A 228 10.10 -17.58 1.44
C ALA A 228 10.34 -18.90 0.66
N LEU A 229 10.85 -18.82 -0.57
CA LEU A 229 11.19 -19.98 -1.41
C LEU A 229 12.60 -20.57 -1.15
N THR A 230 13.35 -20.07 -0.16
CA THR A 230 14.68 -20.58 0.17
C THR A 230 14.75 -22.12 0.34
N PRO A 231 13.75 -22.81 0.94
CA PRO A 231 13.79 -24.28 1.02
C PRO A 231 13.80 -25.00 -0.34
N TRP A 232 13.43 -24.32 -1.43
CA TRP A 232 13.36 -24.87 -2.80
C TRP A 232 14.33 -24.17 -3.76
N GLN A 233 15.35 -23.47 -3.25
CA GLN A 233 16.29 -22.67 -4.06
C GLN A 233 16.98 -23.45 -5.19
N ASP A 234 17.15 -24.76 -5.03
CA ASP A 234 17.82 -25.62 -6.02
C ASP A 234 16.90 -26.08 -7.16
N THR A 235 15.62 -25.76 -7.12
CA THR A 235 14.68 -26.11 -8.19
C THR A 235 14.87 -25.21 -9.41
N ALA A 236 14.57 -25.76 -10.60
CA ALA A 236 14.68 -24.98 -11.84
C ALA A 236 13.75 -23.76 -11.86
N ALA A 237 12.58 -23.86 -11.23
CA ALA A 237 11.61 -22.75 -11.17
C ALA A 237 12.17 -21.58 -10.35
N VAL A 238 12.74 -21.84 -9.18
CA VAL A 238 13.32 -20.80 -8.33
C VAL A 238 14.55 -20.17 -8.97
N ARG A 239 15.42 -20.97 -9.61
CA ARG A 239 16.60 -20.45 -10.33
C ARG A 239 16.20 -19.49 -11.46
N ARG A 240 15.14 -19.77 -12.22
CA ARG A 240 14.64 -18.82 -13.25
C ARG A 240 14.22 -17.48 -12.65
N VAL A 241 13.55 -17.49 -11.50
CA VAL A 241 13.20 -16.24 -10.78
C VAL A 241 14.46 -15.51 -10.35
N ASP A 242 15.48 -16.21 -9.83
CA ASP A 242 16.76 -15.62 -9.43
C ASP A 242 17.49 -14.96 -10.60
N ASP A 243 17.56 -15.63 -11.76
CA ASP A 243 18.16 -15.11 -12.96
C ASP A 243 17.49 -13.80 -13.41
N ARG A 244 16.17 -13.74 -13.33
CA ARG A 244 15.40 -12.51 -13.64
C ARG A 244 15.68 -11.40 -12.63
N LEU A 245 15.70 -11.71 -11.33
CA LEU A 245 16.01 -10.72 -10.28
C LEU A 245 17.44 -10.19 -10.39
N TYR A 246 18.39 -11.05 -10.77
CA TYR A 246 19.79 -10.67 -11.02
C TYR A 246 19.87 -9.70 -12.20
N SER A 247 19.21 -10.01 -13.30
CA SER A 247 19.15 -9.13 -14.48
C SER A 247 18.60 -7.75 -14.14
N TRP A 248 17.53 -7.67 -13.32
CA TRP A 248 16.98 -6.41 -12.82
C TRP A 248 17.99 -5.63 -11.98
N SER A 249 18.66 -6.28 -11.04
CA SER A 249 19.67 -5.66 -10.18
C SER A 249 20.81 -5.07 -10.98
N THR A 250 21.29 -5.79 -12.01
CA THR A 250 22.37 -5.35 -12.89
C THR A 250 21.94 -4.13 -13.74
N THR A 251 20.73 -4.14 -14.29
CA THR A 251 20.20 -3.03 -15.07
C THR A 251 20.06 -1.78 -14.21
N LEU A 252 19.46 -1.86 -13.03
CA LEU A 252 19.32 -0.71 -12.12
C LEU A 252 20.67 -0.13 -11.71
N SER A 253 21.65 -1.00 -11.38
CA SER A 253 22.99 -0.55 -11.02
C SER A 253 23.73 0.14 -12.18
N SER A 254 23.44 -0.24 -13.42
CA SER A 254 24.03 0.40 -14.59
C SER A 254 23.43 1.78 -14.89
N LEU A 255 22.16 2.01 -14.52
CA LEU A 255 21.47 3.30 -14.69
C LEU A 255 21.82 4.32 -13.61
N GLN A 256 22.39 3.88 -12.49
CA GLN A 256 22.79 4.73 -11.35
C GLN A 256 24.25 5.22 -11.43
N ARG A 257 24.99 4.79 -12.45
CA ARG A 257 26.37 5.23 -12.75
C ARG A 257 26.39 6.31 -13.82
#